data_e4c285a2650175c297e1396351cb0edc
#
_entry.id   e4c285a2650175c297e1396351cb0edc
#
_cell.length_a   1.000
_cell.length_b   1.000
_cell.length_c   1.000
_cell.angle_alpha   90.00
_cell.angle_beta   90.00
_cell.angle_gamma   90.00
#
_symmetry.space_group_name_H-M   'P 1'
#
loop_
_entity.id
_entity.type
_entity.pdbx_description
1 polymer ?
#
loop_
_entity_poly.entity_id
_entity_poly.type
_entity_poly.pdbx_seq_one_letter_code
_entity_poly.pdbx_strand_id
1 'polypeptide(L)'
;DCLLSRGLGDVYKRQVTKAVESIQSMSEPCADSTAIAQVGTISANSDGEVGDIIAEAMEKVGKEGVITVEEASGIENELEVVEGMQFDRGYLSPYFINNQDKMITELEDPMILLHDKKISNIRELLPLLEAVAKAGKSLLIIAEDVEGEALATLVVNNMRGVVKVSACKAPGFGDRRKAMLEDIAILTGGTVISEEVGLNLEGATLESLGTAKKVVLSKENTTVIDGAGTQDNISGRVNQIRAQIEETSSDYDREKLQERVAKLAGGVAVIKVGAGSEIEMKEKKARVEDALHSTRAAVEEGVVPGGGVALIRALKSSEGLEGDNEDQNIGISIALKAMEAPIRQIVLNAGEEASVVVDKIKSEKGNHGFNAATSEYGDMIKMGILDPAKVTRTALQAAGSVAGLMITTEAMVSDIPEENAGGGMPGGMPPGMGGMDGCLLYTSDAADEEDSVDLGGRRIIK
;
A
#
# COMPACT_ATOMS: atom_id res chain seq x y z
N ASP A 1 3.69 35.36 -20.79
CA ASP A 1 3.65 33.93 -21.11
C ASP A 1 3.49 33.04 -19.87
N CYS A 2 4.09 33.38 -18.73
CA CYS A 2 3.94 32.64 -17.47
C CYS A 2 2.52 32.69 -16.87
N LEU A 3 1.70 33.68 -17.23
CA LEU A 3 0.30 33.79 -16.79
C LEU A 3 -0.64 32.84 -17.53
N LEU A 4 -0.33 32.48 -18.79
CA LEU A 4 -1.11 31.51 -19.59
C LEU A 4 -0.93 30.07 -19.07
N SER A 5 0.29 29.71 -18.66
CA SER A 5 0.60 28.40 -18.06
C SER A 5 -0.16 28.15 -16.75
N ARG A 6 -0.32 29.18 -15.90
CA ARG A 6 -1.10 29.08 -14.65
C ARG A 6 -2.60 28.90 -14.89
N GLY A 7 -3.14 29.45 -15.98
CA GLY A 7 -4.54 29.28 -16.36
C GLY A 7 -4.91 27.84 -16.73
N LEU A 8 -4.06 27.14 -17.47
CA LEU A 8 -4.28 25.75 -17.88
C LEU A 8 -4.30 24.79 -16.69
N GLY A 9 -3.38 24.94 -15.73
CA GLY A 9 -3.32 24.09 -14.53
C GLY A 9 -4.57 24.17 -13.65
N ASP A 10 -5.20 25.34 -13.52
CA ASP A 10 -6.42 25.52 -12.71
C ASP A 10 -7.67 24.94 -13.37
N VAL A 11 -7.70 24.88 -14.70
CA VAL A 11 -8.84 24.37 -15.46
C VAL A 11 -9.00 22.88 -15.29
N TYR A 12 -7.91 22.12 -15.43
CA TYR A 12 -7.94 20.65 -15.19
C TYR A 12 -8.33 20.33 -13.74
N LYS A 13 -7.85 21.11 -12.78
CA LYS A 13 -8.17 20.89 -11.37
C LYS A 13 -9.67 21.02 -11.09
N ARG A 14 -10.35 22.03 -11.65
CA ARG A 14 -11.79 22.23 -11.43
C ARG A 14 -12.63 21.06 -11.94
N GLN A 15 -12.32 20.53 -13.13
CA GLN A 15 -13.07 19.42 -13.70
C GLN A 15 -12.79 18.10 -13.03
N VAL A 16 -11.51 17.82 -12.81
CA VAL A 16 -11.12 16.64 -12.04
C VAL A 16 -11.78 16.68 -10.66
N THR A 17 -11.80 17.83 -9.99
CA THR A 17 -12.47 17.99 -8.70
C THR A 17 -13.96 17.69 -8.82
N LYS A 18 -14.68 18.29 -9.80
CA LYS A 18 -16.11 18.05 -9.98
C LYS A 18 -16.43 16.61 -10.37
N ALA A 19 -15.60 15.99 -11.21
CA ALA A 19 -15.76 14.58 -11.56
C ALA A 19 -15.51 13.68 -10.36
N VAL A 20 -14.52 13.99 -9.51
CA VAL A 20 -14.23 13.29 -8.24
C VAL A 20 -15.42 13.41 -7.28
N GLU A 21 -15.98 14.61 -7.09
CA GLU A 21 -17.18 14.81 -6.27
C GLU A 21 -18.36 13.98 -6.79
N SER A 22 -18.51 13.88 -8.11
CA SER A 22 -19.53 13.03 -8.73
C SER A 22 -19.30 11.55 -8.47
N ILE A 23 -18.05 11.06 -8.59
CA ILE A 23 -17.68 9.66 -8.26
C ILE A 23 -17.99 9.37 -6.80
N GLN A 24 -17.59 10.26 -5.88
CA GLN A 24 -17.87 10.11 -4.46
C GLN A 24 -19.36 10.09 -4.14
N SER A 25 -20.15 10.93 -4.82
CA SER A 25 -21.61 10.97 -4.64
C SER A 25 -22.35 9.73 -5.17
N MET A 26 -21.75 9.00 -6.11
CA MET A 26 -22.27 7.74 -6.65
C MET A 26 -21.83 6.53 -5.85
N SER A 27 -20.89 6.69 -4.93
CA SER A 27 -20.34 5.57 -4.17
C SER A 27 -21.39 4.97 -3.25
N GLU A 28 -21.53 3.65 -3.32
CA GLU A 28 -22.34 2.84 -2.41
C GLU A 28 -21.43 2.11 -1.40
N PRO A 29 -21.78 2.05 -0.11
CA PRO A 29 -20.93 1.36 0.89
C PRO A 29 -20.74 -0.11 0.57
N CYS A 30 -19.49 -0.58 0.56
CA CYS A 30 -19.14 -1.99 0.45
C CYS A 30 -19.09 -2.62 1.85
N ALA A 31 -20.24 -3.07 2.35
CA ALA A 31 -20.36 -3.52 3.74
C ALA A 31 -20.62 -5.03 3.89
N ASP A 32 -21.13 -5.70 2.89
CA ASP A 32 -21.48 -7.12 2.93
C ASP A 32 -20.39 -8.01 2.28
N SER A 33 -20.35 -9.26 2.71
CA SER A 33 -19.39 -10.25 2.22
C SER A 33 -19.55 -10.52 0.72
N THR A 34 -20.76 -10.39 0.19
CA THR A 34 -21.05 -10.60 -1.23
C THR A 34 -20.44 -9.53 -2.11
N ALA A 35 -20.58 -8.26 -1.72
CA ALA A 35 -19.97 -7.14 -2.46
C ALA A 35 -18.43 -7.22 -2.41
N ILE A 36 -17.85 -7.61 -1.27
CA ILE A 36 -16.41 -7.83 -1.12
C ILE A 36 -15.94 -8.95 -2.05
N ALA A 37 -16.65 -10.10 -2.08
CA ALA A 37 -16.33 -11.20 -2.97
C ALA A 37 -16.42 -10.79 -4.45
N GLN A 38 -17.43 -10.01 -4.85
CA GLN A 38 -17.58 -9.51 -6.20
C GLN A 38 -16.43 -8.59 -6.63
N VAL A 39 -16.04 -7.63 -5.78
CA VAL A 39 -14.88 -6.75 -6.04
C VAL A 39 -13.61 -7.59 -6.18
N GLY A 40 -13.39 -8.55 -5.27
CA GLY A 40 -12.24 -9.46 -5.32
C GLY A 40 -12.21 -10.29 -6.58
N THR A 41 -13.35 -10.86 -6.98
CA THR A 41 -13.50 -11.65 -8.21
C THR A 41 -13.17 -10.83 -9.46
N ILE A 42 -13.71 -9.62 -9.59
CA ILE A 42 -13.45 -8.75 -10.75
C ILE A 42 -11.97 -8.36 -10.80
N SER A 43 -11.37 -7.97 -9.68
CA SER A 43 -9.94 -7.62 -9.62
C SER A 43 -9.02 -8.82 -9.87
N ALA A 44 -9.49 -10.02 -9.57
CA ALA A 44 -8.76 -11.27 -9.83
C ALA A 44 -9.03 -11.87 -11.23
N ASN A 45 -9.39 -11.06 -12.23
CA ASN A 45 -9.70 -11.51 -13.59
C ASN A 45 -10.85 -12.53 -13.66
N SER A 46 -11.91 -12.28 -12.89
CA SER A 46 -13.10 -13.17 -12.76
C SER A 46 -12.84 -14.51 -12.07
N ASP A 47 -11.78 -14.60 -11.26
CA ASP A 47 -11.50 -15.74 -10.41
C ASP A 47 -12.37 -15.67 -9.13
N GLY A 48 -13.46 -16.43 -9.09
CA GLY A 48 -14.39 -16.44 -7.95
C GLY A 48 -13.79 -17.02 -6.68
N GLU A 49 -12.87 -17.99 -6.79
CA GLU A 49 -12.19 -18.57 -5.63
C GLU A 49 -11.37 -17.55 -4.87
N VAL A 50 -10.68 -16.67 -5.60
CA VAL A 50 -9.92 -15.55 -5.01
C VAL A 50 -10.85 -14.54 -4.34
N GLY A 51 -11.99 -14.22 -4.96
CA GLY A 51 -12.98 -13.33 -4.36
C GLY A 51 -13.55 -13.88 -3.05
N ASP A 52 -13.89 -15.13 -3.04
CA ASP A 52 -14.49 -15.81 -1.87
C ASP A 52 -13.50 -15.91 -0.69
N ILE A 53 -12.24 -16.30 -0.96
CA ILE A 53 -11.22 -16.42 0.10
C ILE A 53 -10.88 -15.07 0.72
N ILE A 54 -10.88 -13.98 -0.07
CA ILE A 54 -10.67 -12.62 0.46
C ILE A 54 -11.86 -12.17 1.32
N ALA A 55 -13.08 -12.44 0.88
CA ALA A 55 -14.27 -12.12 1.66
C ALA A 55 -14.30 -12.89 2.99
N GLU A 56 -13.97 -14.19 2.98
CA GLU A 56 -13.85 -15.01 4.18
C GLU A 56 -12.74 -14.50 5.11
N ALA A 57 -11.58 -14.09 4.56
CA ALA A 57 -10.50 -13.51 5.33
C ALA A 57 -10.96 -12.20 6.03
N MET A 58 -11.64 -11.31 5.31
CA MET A 58 -12.17 -10.07 5.88
C MET A 58 -13.26 -10.30 6.92
N GLU A 59 -14.07 -11.34 6.79
CA GLU A 59 -15.06 -11.71 7.79
C GLU A 59 -14.41 -12.18 9.09
N LYS A 60 -13.32 -12.96 9.00
CA LYS A 60 -12.61 -13.51 10.16
C LYS A 60 -11.83 -12.45 10.94
N VAL A 61 -11.11 -11.56 10.26
CA VAL A 61 -10.27 -10.55 10.94
C VAL A 61 -10.94 -9.18 11.08
N GLY A 62 -12.10 -8.98 10.44
CA GLY A 62 -12.82 -7.71 10.44
C GLY A 62 -12.26 -6.69 9.45
N LYS A 63 -12.94 -5.54 9.35
CA LYS A 63 -12.59 -4.48 8.37
C LYS A 63 -11.21 -3.85 8.62
N GLU A 64 -10.81 -3.74 9.88
CA GLU A 64 -9.52 -3.21 10.32
C GLU A 64 -8.43 -4.29 10.41
N GLY A 65 -8.80 -5.54 10.14
CA GLY A 65 -7.91 -6.69 10.24
C GLY A 65 -6.85 -6.71 9.16
N VAL A 66 -5.74 -7.33 9.47
CA VAL A 66 -4.61 -7.48 8.56
C VAL A 66 -4.75 -8.77 7.78
N ILE A 67 -4.62 -8.68 6.46
CA ILE A 67 -4.59 -9.84 5.56
C ILE A 67 -3.26 -9.80 4.81
N THR A 68 -2.53 -10.89 4.82
CA THR A 68 -1.27 -11.08 4.09
C THR A 68 -1.40 -12.24 3.11
N VAL A 69 -0.57 -12.24 2.06
CA VAL A 69 -0.55 -13.28 1.04
C VAL A 69 0.81 -13.94 1.03
N GLU A 70 0.84 -15.26 1.24
CA GLU A 70 2.05 -16.08 1.27
C GLU A 70 1.96 -17.20 0.22
N GLU A 71 3.08 -17.86 0.00
CA GLU A 71 3.17 -19.02 -0.89
C GLU A 71 2.82 -20.28 -0.11
N ALA A 72 1.91 -21.11 -0.65
CA ALA A 72 1.61 -22.41 -0.07
C ALA A 72 2.62 -23.47 -0.52
N SER A 73 2.76 -24.53 0.26
CA SER A 73 3.52 -25.70 -0.15
C SER A 73 2.74 -26.65 -1.07
N GLY A 74 1.42 -26.44 -1.21
CA GLY A 74 0.48 -27.25 -1.96
C GLY A 74 -0.03 -26.58 -3.23
N ILE A 75 -1.03 -27.20 -3.87
CA ILE A 75 -1.68 -26.72 -5.10
C ILE A 75 -2.92 -25.86 -4.77
N GLU A 76 -3.55 -26.13 -3.63
CA GLU A 76 -4.78 -25.45 -3.22
C GLU A 76 -4.49 -24.18 -2.44
N ASN A 77 -5.44 -23.22 -2.49
CA ASN A 77 -5.38 -22.04 -1.66
C ASN A 77 -5.87 -22.36 -0.24
N GLU A 78 -5.23 -21.82 0.77
CA GLU A 78 -5.59 -22.01 2.17
C GLU A 78 -5.72 -20.67 2.88
N LEU A 79 -6.66 -20.56 3.82
CA LEU A 79 -6.83 -19.42 4.69
C LEU A 79 -6.52 -19.81 6.13
N GLU A 80 -5.48 -19.25 6.69
CA GLU A 80 -5.10 -19.41 8.09
C GLU A 80 -5.25 -18.07 8.83
N VAL A 81 -5.76 -18.11 10.05
CA VAL A 81 -5.78 -16.93 10.93
C VAL A 81 -4.79 -17.18 12.07
N VAL A 82 -3.80 -16.32 12.18
CA VAL A 82 -2.72 -16.41 13.16
C VAL A 82 -2.71 -15.19 14.08
N GLU A 83 -2.08 -15.35 15.23
CA GLU A 83 -1.84 -14.25 16.16
C GLU A 83 -0.92 -13.21 15.52
N GLY A 84 -1.31 -11.95 15.54
CA GLY A 84 -0.51 -10.91 14.92
C GLY A 84 -1.15 -9.53 15.05
N MET A 85 -0.38 -8.51 14.71
CA MET A 85 -0.91 -7.14 14.63
C MET A 85 -0.13 -6.28 13.66
N GLN A 86 -0.76 -5.24 13.16
CA GLN A 86 -0.13 -4.18 12.38
C GLN A 86 -0.21 -2.85 13.13
N PHE A 87 0.84 -2.05 13.01
CA PHE A 87 0.85 -0.68 13.52
C PHE A 87 1.52 0.30 12.53
N ASP A 88 1.13 1.57 12.61
CA ASP A 88 1.45 2.63 11.66
C ASP A 88 2.86 3.20 11.94
N ARG A 89 3.88 2.40 11.78
CA ARG A 89 5.29 2.81 11.82
C ARG A 89 6.08 1.90 10.91
N GLY A 90 6.73 2.44 9.91
CA GLY A 90 7.57 1.68 8.99
C GLY A 90 9.06 1.72 9.37
N TYR A 91 9.88 1.18 8.49
CA TYR A 91 11.33 1.15 8.69
C TYR A 91 11.93 2.56 8.81
N LEU A 92 12.94 2.71 9.66
CA LEU A 92 13.62 3.99 9.88
C LEU A 92 14.59 4.37 8.76
N SER A 93 15.00 3.41 7.94
CA SER A 93 15.93 3.65 6.85
C SER A 93 15.60 2.77 5.65
N PRO A 94 15.59 3.33 4.41
CA PRO A 94 15.43 2.53 3.20
C PRO A 94 16.53 1.47 3.01
N TYR A 95 17.67 1.62 3.65
CA TYR A 95 18.76 0.64 3.59
C TYR A 95 18.47 -0.67 4.34
N PHE A 96 17.36 -0.76 5.05
CA PHE A 96 16.87 -2.01 5.63
C PHE A 96 16.07 -2.85 4.63
N ILE A 97 15.66 -2.29 3.49
CA ILE A 97 14.88 -2.99 2.45
C ILE A 97 15.68 -4.18 1.91
N ASN A 98 15.07 -5.34 1.95
CA ASN A 98 15.63 -6.58 1.37
C ASN A 98 14.79 -7.12 0.20
N ASN A 99 13.56 -6.63 0.04
CA ASN A 99 12.70 -6.89 -1.11
C ASN A 99 12.49 -5.56 -1.85
N GLN A 100 13.28 -5.34 -2.91
CA GLN A 100 13.28 -4.07 -3.64
C GLN A 100 12.03 -3.90 -4.51
N ASP A 101 11.48 -4.99 -5.02
CA ASP A 101 10.29 -4.94 -5.90
C ASP A 101 9.07 -4.40 -5.15
N LYS A 102 8.92 -4.79 -3.89
CA LYS A 102 7.81 -4.35 -3.00
C LYS A 102 8.20 -3.17 -2.09
N MET A 103 9.46 -2.76 -2.08
CA MET A 103 10.01 -1.73 -1.18
C MET A 103 9.74 -2.03 0.30
N ILE A 104 9.90 -3.29 0.72
CA ILE A 104 9.66 -3.77 2.08
C ILE A 104 10.89 -4.47 2.66
N THR A 105 10.88 -4.59 3.98
CA THR A 105 11.81 -5.44 4.74
C THR A 105 11.04 -6.64 5.27
N GLU A 106 11.44 -7.85 4.92
CA GLU A 106 10.87 -9.09 5.43
C GLU A 106 11.91 -9.77 6.34
N LEU A 107 11.52 -10.04 7.58
CA LEU A 107 12.33 -10.75 8.56
C LEU A 107 11.63 -12.07 8.90
N GLU A 108 12.30 -13.17 8.66
CA GLU A 108 11.82 -14.51 9.02
C GLU A 108 12.42 -14.93 10.37
N ASP A 109 11.60 -15.53 11.23
CA ASP A 109 11.93 -15.93 12.60
C ASP A 109 12.71 -14.86 13.39
N PRO A 110 12.29 -13.57 13.36
CA PRO A 110 13.03 -12.51 14.01
C PRO A 110 12.93 -12.56 15.53
N MET A 111 14.00 -12.12 16.16
CA MET A 111 13.98 -11.66 17.54
C MET A 111 13.52 -10.20 17.56
N ILE A 112 12.71 -9.81 18.54
CA ILE A 112 12.07 -8.48 18.62
C ILE A 112 12.49 -7.80 19.93
N LEU A 113 13.26 -6.72 19.80
CA LEU A 113 13.62 -5.86 20.92
C LEU A 113 12.58 -4.75 21.06
N LEU A 114 12.03 -4.62 22.26
CA LEU A 114 11.08 -3.56 22.63
C LEU A 114 11.72 -2.64 23.65
N HIS A 115 11.84 -1.34 23.30
CA HIS A 115 12.45 -0.33 24.18
C HIS A 115 11.61 0.93 24.26
N ASP A 116 11.41 1.47 25.45
CA ASP A 116 10.54 2.63 25.69
C ASP A 116 11.21 3.98 25.43
N LYS A 117 12.54 4.01 25.28
CA LYS A 117 13.34 5.22 25.05
C LYS A 117 14.00 5.24 23.68
N LYS A 118 14.67 6.37 23.38
CA LYS A 118 15.49 6.52 22.19
C LYS A 118 16.80 5.76 22.31
N ILE A 119 17.26 5.21 21.19
CA ILE A 119 18.55 4.54 21.08
C ILE A 119 19.43 5.36 20.16
N SER A 120 20.41 6.05 20.73
CA SER A 120 21.41 6.85 19.99
C SER A 120 22.83 6.31 20.12
N ASN A 121 23.12 5.57 21.22
CA ASN A 121 24.43 5.01 21.53
C ASN A 121 24.46 3.51 21.17
N ILE A 122 25.27 3.14 20.20
CA ILE A 122 25.38 1.74 19.76
C ILE A 122 26.01 0.83 20.85
N ARG A 123 26.80 1.38 21.76
CA ARG A 123 27.52 0.58 22.76
C ARG A 123 26.59 -0.18 23.69
N GLU A 124 25.43 0.37 23.98
CA GLU A 124 24.40 -0.26 24.82
C GLU A 124 23.76 -1.49 24.13
N LEU A 125 23.74 -1.49 22.78
CA LEU A 125 23.22 -2.59 21.98
C LEU A 125 24.24 -3.67 21.61
N LEU A 126 25.53 -3.36 21.70
CA LEU A 126 26.59 -4.28 21.22
C LEU A 126 26.49 -5.69 21.80
N PRO A 127 26.31 -5.89 23.12
CA PRO A 127 26.20 -7.22 23.69
C PRO A 127 25.04 -8.03 23.11
N LEU A 128 23.90 -7.38 22.90
CA LEU A 128 22.71 -7.99 22.34
C LEU A 128 22.88 -8.29 20.85
N LEU A 129 23.45 -7.38 20.07
CA LEU A 129 23.73 -7.58 18.64
C LEU A 129 24.70 -8.76 18.42
N GLU A 130 25.73 -8.88 19.26
CA GLU A 130 26.66 -10.01 19.20
C GLU A 130 25.97 -11.34 19.55
N ALA A 131 25.06 -11.34 20.53
CA ALA A 131 24.31 -12.54 20.90
C ALA A 131 23.36 -12.97 19.77
N VAL A 132 22.63 -12.02 19.15
CA VAL A 132 21.75 -12.28 18.00
C VAL A 132 22.55 -12.78 16.79
N ALA A 133 23.68 -12.14 16.48
CA ALA A 133 24.56 -12.56 15.40
C ALA A 133 25.08 -13.99 15.59
N LYS A 134 25.51 -14.34 16.81
CA LYS A 134 25.94 -15.72 17.17
C LYS A 134 24.80 -16.73 17.05
N ALA A 135 23.56 -16.32 17.36
CA ALA A 135 22.37 -17.15 17.19
C ALA A 135 21.93 -17.30 15.72
N GLY A 136 22.51 -16.53 14.80
CA GLY A 136 22.15 -16.56 13.38
C GLY A 136 20.72 -16.09 13.08
N LYS A 137 20.12 -15.34 13.99
CA LYS A 137 18.75 -14.83 13.88
C LYS A 137 18.72 -13.42 13.34
N SER A 138 17.58 -13.01 12.75
CA SER A 138 17.29 -11.63 12.41
C SER A 138 16.79 -10.86 13.64
N LEU A 139 16.95 -9.54 13.65
CA LEU A 139 16.54 -8.66 14.75
C LEU A 139 15.65 -7.54 14.25
N LEU A 140 14.49 -7.38 14.87
CA LEU A 140 13.67 -6.17 14.77
C LEU A 140 13.86 -5.35 16.05
N ILE A 141 14.13 -4.05 15.90
CA ILE A 141 14.20 -3.10 17.00
C ILE A 141 12.99 -2.17 16.93
N ILE A 142 12.17 -2.19 17.98
CA ILE A 142 11.03 -1.28 18.14
C ILE A 142 11.35 -0.39 19.34
N ALA A 143 11.67 0.88 19.09
CA ALA A 143 12.04 1.83 20.13
C ALA A 143 11.32 3.17 19.93
N GLU A 144 11.38 4.07 20.93
CA GLU A 144 10.86 5.42 20.72
C GLU A 144 11.45 6.07 19.47
N ASP A 145 12.75 5.95 19.29
CA ASP A 145 13.48 6.30 18.07
C ASP A 145 14.82 5.55 18.05
N VAL A 146 15.40 5.38 16.86
CA VAL A 146 16.78 4.92 16.70
C VAL A 146 17.47 5.92 15.79
N GLU A 147 18.47 6.63 16.31
CA GLU A 147 19.08 7.77 15.64
C GLU A 147 20.60 7.79 15.76
N GLY A 148 21.24 8.68 15.01
CA GLY A 148 22.68 8.97 15.12
C GLY A 148 23.59 7.78 14.83
N GLU A 149 24.58 7.56 15.72
CA GLU A 149 25.58 6.50 15.57
C GLU A 149 24.95 5.09 15.60
N ALA A 150 23.89 4.90 16.40
CA ALA A 150 23.21 3.61 16.51
C ALA A 150 22.58 3.21 15.17
N LEU A 151 21.77 4.10 14.56
CA LEU A 151 21.14 3.82 13.27
C LEU A 151 22.16 3.58 12.16
N ALA A 152 23.20 4.44 12.07
CA ALA A 152 24.24 4.31 11.05
C ALA A 152 24.96 2.96 11.16
N THR A 153 25.29 2.51 12.38
CA THR A 153 25.97 1.25 12.61
C THR A 153 25.06 0.05 12.28
N LEU A 154 23.79 0.10 12.63
CA LEU A 154 22.80 -0.94 12.27
C LEU A 154 22.67 -1.08 10.74
N VAL A 155 22.55 0.04 10.04
CA VAL A 155 22.50 0.06 8.56
C VAL A 155 23.75 -0.56 7.94
N VAL A 156 24.94 -0.15 8.39
CA VAL A 156 26.21 -0.69 7.86
C VAL A 156 26.33 -2.19 8.11
N ASN A 157 25.95 -2.67 9.30
CA ASN A 157 26.02 -4.10 9.61
C ASN A 157 24.99 -4.92 8.82
N ASN A 158 23.77 -4.37 8.59
CA ASN A 158 22.78 -4.99 7.74
C ASN A 158 23.27 -5.09 6.29
N MET A 159 23.79 -3.99 5.71
CA MET A 159 24.34 -3.97 4.35
C MET A 159 25.53 -4.93 4.15
N ARG A 160 26.35 -5.11 5.19
CA ARG A 160 27.47 -6.06 5.17
C ARG A 160 27.03 -7.51 5.41
N GLY A 161 25.79 -7.76 5.72
CA GLY A 161 25.28 -9.10 6.03
C GLY A 161 25.78 -9.69 7.34
N VAL A 162 26.34 -8.86 8.25
CA VAL A 162 26.84 -9.33 9.56
C VAL A 162 25.68 -9.71 10.47
N VAL A 163 24.62 -8.88 10.48
CA VAL A 163 23.35 -9.13 11.17
C VAL A 163 22.23 -8.66 10.28
N LYS A 164 21.22 -9.49 10.07
CA LYS A 164 19.96 -9.06 9.44
C LYS A 164 19.16 -8.27 10.48
N VAL A 165 19.14 -6.95 10.37
CA VAL A 165 18.47 -6.07 11.34
C VAL A 165 17.60 -5.05 10.65
N SER A 166 16.48 -4.74 11.27
CA SER A 166 15.66 -3.58 10.92
C SER A 166 15.21 -2.85 12.18
N ALA A 167 14.86 -1.58 12.02
CA ALA A 167 14.40 -0.75 13.13
C ALA A 167 13.20 0.08 12.70
N CYS A 168 12.22 0.21 13.59
CA CYS A 168 11.06 1.08 13.43
C CYS A 168 10.77 1.84 14.74
N LYS A 169 9.99 2.91 14.62
CA LYS A 169 9.51 3.65 15.80
C LYS A 169 8.38 2.90 16.48
N ALA A 170 8.36 2.95 17.79
CA ALA A 170 7.22 2.46 18.56
C ALA A 170 5.95 3.28 18.24
N PRO A 171 4.78 2.62 18.11
CA PRO A 171 3.53 3.29 17.84
C PRO A 171 3.04 4.11 19.04
N GLY A 172 2.35 5.22 18.77
CA GLY A 172 1.81 6.11 19.80
C GLY A 172 2.83 7.08 20.40
N PHE A 173 2.39 7.83 21.44
CA PHE A 173 3.17 8.82 22.16
C PHE A 173 2.88 8.73 23.66
N GLY A 174 3.88 9.05 24.50
CA GLY A 174 3.71 9.06 25.96
C GLY A 174 3.24 7.72 26.52
N ASP A 175 2.25 7.75 27.40
CA ASP A 175 1.72 6.55 28.05
C ASP A 175 1.05 5.57 27.06
N ARG A 176 0.50 6.08 25.95
CA ARG A 176 -0.04 5.22 24.89
C ARG A 176 1.05 4.41 24.20
N ARG A 177 2.24 5.00 23.99
CA ARG A 177 3.37 4.27 23.43
C ARG A 177 3.79 3.12 24.33
N LYS A 178 3.87 3.35 25.65
CA LYS A 178 4.18 2.31 26.63
C LYS A 178 3.14 1.18 26.58
N ALA A 179 1.87 1.54 26.57
CA ALA A 179 0.77 0.57 26.50
C ALA A 179 0.80 -0.25 25.19
N MET A 180 1.13 0.38 24.05
CA MET A 180 1.30 -0.32 22.77
C MET A 180 2.52 -1.23 22.74
N LEU A 181 3.65 -0.81 23.35
CA LEU A 181 4.83 -1.67 23.49
C LEU A 181 4.53 -2.89 24.36
N GLU A 182 3.75 -2.74 25.44
CA GLU A 182 3.28 -3.86 26.26
C GLU A 182 2.37 -4.81 25.46
N ASP A 183 1.48 -4.28 24.61
CA ASP A 183 0.61 -5.08 23.75
C ASP A 183 1.45 -5.92 22.76
N ILE A 184 2.48 -5.32 22.17
CA ILE A 184 3.43 -6.03 21.29
C ILE A 184 4.26 -7.06 22.09
N ALA A 185 4.67 -6.73 23.31
CA ALA A 185 5.40 -7.65 24.17
C ALA A 185 4.58 -8.91 24.49
N ILE A 186 3.32 -8.75 24.83
CA ILE A 186 2.39 -9.86 25.11
C ILE A 186 2.17 -10.69 23.85
N LEU A 187 1.99 -10.05 22.69
CA LEU A 187 1.82 -10.72 21.40
C LEU A 187 3.05 -11.56 21.00
N THR A 188 4.25 -11.04 21.26
CA THR A 188 5.50 -11.66 20.82
C THR A 188 6.18 -12.51 21.89
N GLY A 189 5.61 -12.55 23.10
CA GLY A 189 6.19 -13.26 24.25
C GLY A 189 7.46 -12.62 24.80
N GLY A 190 7.72 -11.34 24.47
CA GLY A 190 8.89 -10.59 24.91
C GLY A 190 8.62 -9.71 26.14
N THR A 191 9.62 -8.91 26.51
CA THR A 191 9.58 -7.97 27.62
C THR A 191 9.97 -6.59 27.13
N VAL A 192 9.24 -5.55 27.55
CA VAL A 192 9.64 -4.16 27.27
C VAL A 192 10.84 -3.79 28.15
N ILE A 193 11.94 -3.43 27.50
CA ILE A 193 13.14 -2.94 28.20
C ILE A 193 12.89 -1.48 28.59
N SER A 194 12.67 -1.25 29.88
CA SER A 194 12.41 0.07 30.46
C SER A 194 13.09 0.22 31.80
N GLU A 195 13.68 1.39 32.03
CA GLU A 195 14.28 1.70 33.34
C GLU A 195 13.24 1.74 34.48
N GLU A 196 11.97 2.01 34.16
CA GLU A 196 10.89 2.02 35.15
C GLU A 196 10.66 0.64 35.77
N VAL A 197 10.92 -0.45 34.99
CA VAL A 197 10.88 -1.83 35.48
C VAL A 197 12.26 -2.36 35.90
N GLY A 198 13.28 -1.47 35.94
CA GLY A 198 14.64 -1.83 36.35
C GLY A 198 15.46 -2.54 35.28
N LEU A 199 15.02 -2.54 34.02
CA LEU A 199 15.73 -3.13 32.90
C LEU A 199 16.44 -2.06 32.06
N ASN A 200 17.67 -2.35 31.64
CA ASN A 200 18.44 -1.51 30.73
C ASN A 200 18.90 -2.29 29.50
N LEU A 201 19.29 -1.60 28.43
CA LEU A 201 19.73 -2.22 27.18
C LEU A 201 21.00 -3.04 27.33
N GLU A 202 21.94 -2.61 28.19
CA GLU A 202 23.19 -3.32 28.44
C GLU A 202 22.98 -4.69 29.09
N GLY A 203 21.91 -4.81 29.89
CA GLY A 203 21.52 -6.05 30.56
C GLY A 203 20.52 -6.90 29.77
N ALA A 204 20.11 -6.47 28.58
CA ALA A 204 19.15 -7.22 27.77
C ALA A 204 19.76 -8.55 27.28
N THR A 205 19.00 -9.64 27.45
CA THR A 205 19.38 -10.98 27.01
C THR A 205 18.44 -11.48 25.91
N LEU A 206 18.81 -12.55 25.23
CA LEU A 206 17.95 -13.17 24.21
C LEU A 206 16.59 -13.61 24.78
N GLU A 207 16.53 -13.95 26.07
CA GLU A 207 15.31 -14.38 26.76
C GLU A 207 14.31 -13.23 26.97
N SER A 208 14.80 -11.98 26.98
CA SER A 208 13.92 -10.79 27.09
C SER A 208 13.34 -10.34 25.74
N LEU A 209 13.86 -10.89 24.63
CA LEU A 209 13.36 -10.56 23.29
C LEU A 209 12.08 -11.32 22.99
N GLY A 210 11.14 -10.63 22.34
CA GLY A 210 10.00 -11.28 21.70
C GLY A 210 10.43 -12.03 20.44
N THR A 211 9.56 -12.91 19.95
CA THR A 211 9.76 -13.64 18.69
C THR A 211 8.46 -13.69 17.89
N ALA A 212 8.56 -13.82 16.58
CA ALA A 212 7.46 -14.05 15.68
C ALA A 212 7.94 -14.95 14.54
N LYS A 213 7.01 -15.54 13.80
CA LYS A 213 7.34 -16.31 12.60
C LYS A 213 7.82 -15.42 11.48
N LYS A 214 7.16 -14.28 11.30
CA LYS A 214 7.51 -13.31 10.26
C LYS A 214 7.18 -11.87 10.69
N VAL A 215 8.01 -10.93 10.27
CA VAL A 215 7.71 -9.49 10.37
C VAL A 215 7.93 -8.83 9.02
N VAL A 216 6.97 -8.01 8.61
CA VAL A 216 7.02 -7.24 7.37
C VAL A 216 6.98 -5.76 7.70
N LEU A 217 8.00 -5.00 7.27
CA LEU A 217 8.04 -3.55 7.41
C LEU A 217 7.93 -2.91 6.03
N SER A 218 6.95 -2.04 5.87
CA SER A 218 6.84 -1.12 4.74
C SER A 218 7.38 0.27 5.12
N LYS A 219 7.22 1.24 4.25
CA LYS A 219 7.56 2.64 4.55
C LYS A 219 6.70 3.21 5.69
N GLU A 220 5.48 2.76 5.84
CA GLU A 220 4.48 3.35 6.73
C GLU A 220 4.04 2.40 7.86
N ASN A 221 4.10 1.10 7.64
CA ASN A 221 3.53 0.10 8.55
C ASN A 221 4.53 -1.00 8.90
N THR A 222 4.36 -1.58 10.08
CA THR A 222 5.02 -2.81 10.53
C THR A 222 3.95 -3.82 10.89
N THR A 223 4.02 -5.02 10.30
CA THR A 223 3.12 -6.16 10.55
C THR A 223 3.89 -7.29 11.22
N VAL A 224 3.46 -7.70 12.39
CA VAL A 224 3.94 -8.89 13.11
C VAL A 224 2.97 -10.02 12.82
N ILE A 225 3.48 -11.15 12.34
CA ILE A 225 2.71 -12.32 11.94
C ILE A 225 3.13 -13.51 12.78
N ASP A 226 2.19 -14.20 13.40
CA ASP A 226 2.39 -15.38 14.22
C ASP A 226 3.40 -15.12 15.35
N GLY A 227 3.03 -14.22 16.26
CA GLY A 227 3.80 -13.90 17.47
C GLY A 227 3.80 -15.08 18.46
N ALA A 228 4.91 -15.25 19.18
CA ALA A 228 5.08 -16.36 20.12
C ALA A 228 4.36 -16.17 21.47
N GLY A 229 3.53 -15.12 21.62
CA GLY A 229 2.70 -14.91 22.79
C GLY A 229 1.66 -16.01 22.97
N THR A 230 1.32 -16.34 24.22
CA THR A 230 0.28 -17.34 24.48
C THR A 230 -1.12 -16.72 24.32
N GLN A 231 -2.05 -17.49 23.75
CA GLN A 231 -3.46 -17.07 23.57
C GLN A 231 -4.11 -16.62 24.89
N ASP A 232 -3.76 -17.26 26.00
CA ASP A 232 -4.28 -16.88 27.32
C ASP A 232 -3.81 -15.49 27.73
N ASN A 233 -2.56 -15.12 27.49
CA ASN A 233 -2.02 -13.81 27.79
C ASN A 233 -2.64 -12.72 26.89
N ILE A 234 -2.79 -13.01 25.61
CA ILE A 234 -3.43 -12.10 24.64
C ILE A 234 -4.89 -11.87 25.03
N SER A 235 -5.65 -12.93 25.31
CA SER A 235 -7.04 -12.84 25.76
C SER A 235 -7.17 -12.10 27.08
N GLY A 236 -6.26 -12.34 28.04
CA GLY A 236 -6.17 -11.60 29.29
C GLY A 236 -5.97 -10.10 29.07
N ARG A 237 -5.07 -9.72 28.15
CA ARG A 237 -4.81 -8.31 27.79
C ARG A 237 -6.01 -7.66 27.12
N VAL A 238 -6.66 -8.35 26.19
CA VAL A 238 -7.90 -7.87 25.53
C VAL A 238 -8.97 -7.59 26.56
N ASN A 239 -9.19 -8.49 27.52
CA ASN A 239 -10.19 -8.29 28.59
C ASN A 239 -9.82 -7.11 29.51
N GLN A 240 -8.54 -6.92 29.81
CA GLN A 240 -8.06 -5.75 30.58
C GLN A 240 -8.37 -4.44 29.85
N ILE A 241 -8.11 -4.37 28.53
CA ILE A 241 -8.41 -3.18 27.75
C ILE A 241 -9.92 -2.95 27.63
N ARG A 242 -10.72 -4.00 27.50
CA ARG A 242 -12.21 -3.90 27.51
C ARG A 242 -12.74 -3.31 28.84
N ALA A 243 -12.18 -3.71 29.96
CA ALA A 243 -12.54 -3.11 31.25
C ALA A 243 -12.20 -1.61 31.28
N GLN A 244 -11.04 -1.20 30.75
CA GLN A 244 -10.68 0.22 30.63
C GLN A 244 -11.64 1.01 29.72
N ILE A 245 -12.19 0.39 28.66
CA ILE A 245 -13.22 1.00 27.80
C ILE A 245 -14.50 1.32 28.58
N GLU A 246 -14.89 0.45 29.49
CA GLU A 246 -16.07 0.66 30.32
C GLU A 246 -15.87 1.74 31.42
N GLU A 247 -14.66 1.87 31.93
CA GLU A 247 -14.30 2.84 32.97
C GLU A 247 -14.05 4.26 32.42
N THR A 248 -13.64 4.40 31.14
CA THR A 248 -13.29 5.70 30.60
C THR A 248 -14.49 6.57 30.30
N SER A 249 -14.44 7.84 30.72
CA SER A 249 -15.44 8.86 30.42
C SER A 249 -15.13 9.67 29.12
N SER A 250 -13.92 9.50 28.56
CA SER A 250 -13.47 10.21 27.37
C SER A 250 -13.83 9.40 26.11
N ASP A 251 -14.61 9.97 25.22
CA ASP A 251 -14.96 9.32 23.94
C ASP A 251 -13.73 9.08 23.06
N TYR A 252 -12.77 10.01 23.08
CA TYR A 252 -11.50 9.85 22.36
C TYR A 252 -10.65 8.70 22.92
N ASP A 253 -10.55 8.56 24.24
CA ASP A 253 -9.79 7.46 24.85
C ASP A 253 -10.51 6.13 24.64
N ARG A 254 -11.84 6.14 24.67
CA ARG A 254 -12.67 4.96 24.33
C ARG A 254 -12.39 4.48 22.92
N GLU A 255 -12.38 5.39 21.93
CA GLU A 255 -12.05 5.05 20.54
C GLU A 255 -10.66 4.44 20.40
N LYS A 256 -9.66 5.04 21.05
CA LYS A 256 -8.27 4.53 20.99
C LYS A 256 -8.07 3.20 21.72
N LEU A 257 -8.82 2.93 22.77
CA LEU A 257 -8.83 1.62 23.42
C LEU A 257 -9.52 0.56 22.55
N GLN A 258 -10.62 0.93 21.87
CA GLN A 258 -11.29 0.05 20.91
C GLN A 258 -10.38 -0.32 19.74
N GLU A 259 -9.63 0.64 19.20
CA GLU A 259 -8.62 0.39 18.16
C GLU A 259 -7.56 -0.62 18.64
N ARG A 260 -7.07 -0.51 19.87
CA ARG A 260 -6.11 -1.47 20.45
C ARG A 260 -6.70 -2.87 20.58
N VAL A 261 -7.95 -2.98 21.04
CA VAL A 261 -8.65 -4.27 21.10
C VAL A 261 -8.77 -4.88 19.70
N ALA A 262 -9.18 -4.09 18.70
CA ALA A 262 -9.32 -4.57 17.34
C ALA A 262 -7.99 -5.10 16.78
N LYS A 263 -6.88 -4.38 17.01
CA LYS A 263 -5.55 -4.79 16.57
C LYS A 263 -5.03 -6.06 17.27
N LEU A 264 -5.33 -6.26 18.53
CA LEU A 264 -4.90 -7.44 19.30
C LEU A 264 -5.80 -8.67 19.08
N ALA A 265 -7.14 -8.46 19.01
CA ALA A 265 -8.10 -9.56 18.92
C ALA A 265 -8.36 -10.02 17.49
N GLY A 266 -8.09 -9.17 16.49
CA GLY A 266 -8.34 -9.47 15.09
C GLY A 266 -7.37 -10.49 14.49
N GLY A 267 -6.17 -10.58 15.01
CA GLY A 267 -5.12 -11.41 14.41
C GLY A 267 -4.70 -10.96 13.01
N VAL A 268 -4.03 -11.83 12.30
CA VAL A 268 -3.63 -11.68 10.90
C VAL A 268 -4.18 -12.86 10.10
N ALA A 269 -4.96 -12.58 9.05
CA ALA A 269 -5.35 -13.61 8.10
C ALA A 269 -4.23 -13.79 7.07
N VAL A 270 -3.75 -15.02 6.92
CA VAL A 270 -2.72 -15.39 5.95
C VAL A 270 -3.39 -16.20 4.84
N ILE A 271 -3.49 -15.61 3.66
CA ILE A 271 -3.93 -16.32 2.44
C ILE A 271 -2.70 -17.00 1.85
N LYS A 272 -2.66 -18.32 1.91
CA LYS A 272 -1.61 -19.14 1.29
C LYS A 272 -2.05 -19.52 -0.11
N VAL A 273 -1.31 -19.05 -1.11
CA VAL A 273 -1.62 -19.29 -2.52
C VAL A 273 -0.91 -20.53 -3.01
N GLY A 274 -1.67 -21.51 -3.51
CA GLY A 274 -1.14 -22.74 -4.09
C GLY A 274 -1.17 -22.73 -5.62
N ALA A 275 -0.14 -23.36 -6.24
CA ALA A 275 -0.08 -23.57 -7.69
C ALA A 275 0.81 -24.76 -8.06
N GLY A 276 0.69 -25.21 -9.32
CA GLY A 276 1.45 -26.36 -9.83
C GLY A 276 2.90 -26.04 -10.21
N SER A 277 3.26 -24.75 -10.33
CA SER A 277 4.61 -24.29 -10.66
C SER A 277 4.93 -22.98 -9.97
N GLU A 278 6.25 -22.68 -9.78
CA GLU A 278 6.71 -21.45 -9.14
C GLU A 278 6.30 -20.19 -9.91
N ILE A 279 6.28 -20.25 -11.24
CA ILE A 279 5.89 -19.10 -12.09
C ILE A 279 4.40 -18.82 -11.93
N GLU A 280 3.56 -19.86 -11.98
CA GLU A 280 2.12 -19.75 -11.78
C GLU A 280 1.79 -19.25 -10.36
N MET A 281 2.54 -19.72 -9.36
CA MET A 281 2.37 -19.29 -7.97
C MET A 281 2.64 -17.80 -7.80
N LYS A 282 3.72 -17.28 -8.37
CA LYS A 282 4.05 -15.85 -8.33
C LYS A 282 2.99 -15.00 -9.03
N GLU A 283 2.50 -15.45 -10.19
CA GLU A 283 1.43 -14.76 -10.91
C GLU A 283 0.12 -14.76 -10.11
N LYS A 284 -0.28 -15.93 -9.59
CA LYS A 284 -1.51 -16.07 -8.79
C LYS A 284 -1.42 -15.26 -7.49
N LYS A 285 -0.26 -15.26 -6.82
CA LYS A 285 0.00 -14.43 -5.63
C LYS A 285 -0.16 -12.94 -5.93
N ALA A 286 0.45 -12.44 -7.01
CA ALA A 286 0.30 -11.04 -7.42
C ALA A 286 -1.16 -10.68 -7.69
N ARG A 287 -1.91 -11.56 -8.33
CA ARG A 287 -3.35 -11.39 -8.60
C ARG A 287 -4.19 -11.34 -7.32
N VAL A 288 -3.88 -12.19 -6.34
CA VAL A 288 -4.55 -12.17 -5.02
C VAL A 288 -4.21 -10.88 -4.26
N GLU A 289 -2.94 -10.43 -4.31
CA GLU A 289 -2.53 -9.16 -3.71
C GLU A 289 -3.26 -7.95 -4.33
N ASP A 290 -3.41 -7.91 -5.65
CA ASP A 290 -4.16 -6.86 -6.35
C ASP A 290 -5.64 -6.87 -5.97
N ALA A 291 -6.26 -8.05 -5.92
CA ALA A 291 -7.64 -8.21 -5.50
C ALA A 291 -7.85 -7.77 -4.03
N LEU A 292 -6.89 -8.08 -3.15
CA LEU A 292 -6.90 -7.63 -1.75
C LEU A 292 -6.80 -6.10 -1.64
N HIS A 293 -5.92 -5.45 -2.41
CA HIS A 293 -5.83 -3.99 -2.43
C HIS A 293 -7.12 -3.33 -2.93
N SER A 294 -7.72 -3.89 -3.97
CA SER A 294 -9.00 -3.43 -4.52
C SER A 294 -10.15 -3.57 -3.51
N THR A 295 -10.24 -4.70 -2.82
CA THR A 295 -11.28 -4.93 -1.81
C THR A 295 -11.11 -4.01 -0.59
N ARG A 296 -9.88 -3.76 -0.14
CA ARG A 296 -9.62 -2.75 0.91
C ARG A 296 -10.07 -1.35 0.48
N ALA A 297 -9.71 -0.94 -0.73
CA ALA A 297 -10.14 0.35 -1.28
C ALA A 297 -11.67 0.47 -1.38
N ALA A 298 -12.38 -0.63 -1.70
CA ALA A 298 -13.83 -0.69 -1.74
C ALA A 298 -14.46 -0.59 -0.35
N VAL A 299 -13.88 -1.22 0.65
CA VAL A 299 -14.36 -1.12 2.05
C VAL A 299 -14.18 0.28 2.61
N GLU A 300 -13.08 0.97 2.25
CA GLU A 300 -12.76 2.32 2.73
C GLU A 300 -13.67 3.41 2.13
N GLU A 301 -13.86 3.44 0.82
CA GLU A 301 -14.58 4.53 0.12
C GLU A 301 -15.82 4.05 -0.64
N GLY A 302 -16.19 2.77 -0.52
CA GLY A 302 -17.33 2.20 -1.22
C GLY A 302 -17.03 1.80 -2.66
N VAL A 303 -18.09 1.39 -3.37
CA VAL A 303 -18.05 0.91 -4.76
C VAL A 303 -18.88 1.80 -5.68
N VAL A 304 -18.50 1.82 -6.93
CA VAL A 304 -19.21 2.49 -8.03
C VAL A 304 -19.49 1.48 -9.14
N PRO A 305 -20.42 1.75 -10.09
CA PRO A 305 -20.62 0.88 -11.23
C PRO A 305 -19.32 0.76 -12.06
N GLY A 306 -18.85 -0.48 -12.22
CA GLY A 306 -17.59 -0.82 -12.87
C GLY A 306 -17.62 -0.73 -14.39
N GLY A 307 -16.57 -1.24 -15.03
CA GLY A 307 -16.47 -1.25 -16.48
C GLY A 307 -16.34 0.13 -17.13
N GLY A 308 -15.86 1.13 -16.39
CA GLY A 308 -15.72 2.52 -16.84
C GLY A 308 -17.01 3.33 -16.83
N VAL A 309 -18.13 2.76 -16.35
CA VAL A 309 -19.44 3.45 -16.33
C VAL A 309 -19.44 4.63 -15.38
N ALA A 310 -18.79 4.52 -14.22
CA ALA A 310 -18.68 5.61 -13.25
C ALA A 310 -18.07 6.88 -13.87
N LEU A 311 -17.03 6.76 -14.69
CA LEU A 311 -16.43 7.89 -15.40
C LEU A 311 -17.36 8.51 -16.42
N ILE A 312 -18.16 7.71 -17.15
CA ILE A 312 -19.18 8.22 -18.08
C ILE A 312 -20.27 9.00 -17.35
N ARG A 313 -20.67 8.57 -16.15
CA ARG A 313 -21.65 9.31 -15.32
C ARG A 313 -21.05 10.60 -14.77
N ALA A 314 -19.80 10.57 -14.32
CA ALA A 314 -19.07 11.75 -13.87
C ALA A 314 -18.85 12.76 -15.03
N LEU A 315 -18.57 12.29 -16.25
CA LEU A 315 -18.52 13.10 -17.45
C LEU A 315 -19.86 13.86 -17.65
N LYS A 316 -20.99 13.16 -17.59
CA LYS A 316 -22.31 13.75 -17.77
C LYS A 316 -22.64 14.80 -16.71
N SER A 317 -22.22 14.63 -15.48
CA SER A 317 -22.36 15.62 -14.40
C SER A 317 -21.50 16.87 -14.60
N SER A 318 -20.49 16.77 -15.45
CA SER A 318 -19.53 17.83 -15.78
C SER A 318 -19.85 18.52 -17.12
N GLU A 319 -20.87 18.07 -17.86
CA GLU A 319 -21.38 18.75 -19.06
C GLU A 319 -21.91 20.13 -18.69
N GLY A 320 -21.59 21.12 -19.53
CA GLY A 320 -22.00 22.52 -19.32
C GLY A 320 -21.06 23.33 -18.41
N LEU A 321 -19.92 22.78 -18.03
CA LEU A 321 -18.84 23.57 -17.44
C LEU A 321 -18.24 24.45 -18.52
N GLU A 322 -18.19 25.76 -18.28
CA GLU A 322 -17.55 26.74 -19.14
C GLU A 322 -16.33 27.33 -18.43
N GLY A 323 -15.26 27.48 -19.18
CA GLY A 323 -14.05 28.20 -18.77
C GLY A 323 -14.17 29.69 -19.05
N ASP A 324 -13.24 30.45 -18.51
CA ASP A 324 -13.20 31.90 -18.68
C ASP A 324 -12.70 32.34 -20.07
N ASN A 325 -12.15 31.40 -20.86
CA ASN A 325 -11.64 31.64 -22.21
C ASN A 325 -11.69 30.35 -23.07
N GLU A 326 -11.37 30.50 -24.37
CA GLU A 326 -11.43 29.40 -25.34
C GLU A 326 -10.43 28.26 -25.02
N ASP A 327 -9.23 28.60 -24.60
CA ASP A 327 -8.21 27.60 -24.25
C ASP A 327 -8.68 26.73 -23.07
N GLN A 328 -9.32 27.33 -22.09
CA GLN A 328 -9.93 26.62 -20.98
C GLN A 328 -11.03 25.68 -21.44
N ASN A 329 -11.87 26.09 -22.36
CA ASN A 329 -12.95 25.27 -22.94
C ASN A 329 -12.38 24.07 -23.72
N ILE A 330 -11.27 24.28 -24.44
CA ILE A 330 -10.55 23.17 -25.08
C ILE A 330 -10.01 22.17 -24.03
N GLY A 331 -9.39 22.67 -22.98
CA GLY A 331 -8.91 21.82 -21.87
C GLY A 331 -10.03 21.01 -21.22
N ILE A 332 -11.22 21.63 -21.00
CA ILE A 332 -12.43 20.96 -20.54
C ILE A 332 -12.79 19.80 -21.45
N SER A 333 -12.86 20.06 -22.76
CA SER A 333 -13.25 19.05 -23.75
C SER A 333 -12.24 17.88 -23.81
N ILE A 334 -10.94 18.14 -23.64
CA ILE A 334 -9.89 17.11 -23.58
C ILE A 334 -10.09 16.21 -22.35
N ALA A 335 -10.29 16.79 -21.17
CA ALA A 335 -10.50 16.03 -19.94
C ALA A 335 -11.77 15.17 -20.01
N LEU A 336 -12.88 15.73 -20.50
CA LEU A 336 -14.11 14.97 -20.68
C LEU A 336 -13.94 13.82 -21.67
N LYS A 337 -13.25 14.05 -22.79
CA LYS A 337 -12.95 12.99 -23.76
C LYS A 337 -12.04 11.91 -23.21
N ALA A 338 -11.07 12.28 -22.40
CA ALA A 338 -10.16 11.32 -21.75
C ALA A 338 -10.90 10.37 -20.78
N MET A 339 -11.98 10.82 -20.12
CA MET A 339 -12.79 9.98 -19.23
C MET A 339 -13.53 8.84 -19.98
N GLU A 340 -13.66 8.92 -21.31
CA GLU A 340 -14.19 7.82 -22.11
C GLU A 340 -13.16 6.73 -22.42
N ALA A 341 -11.87 7.02 -22.28
CA ALA A 341 -10.81 6.11 -22.71
C ALA A 341 -10.85 4.73 -22.01
N PRO A 342 -11.10 4.60 -20.70
CA PRO A 342 -11.15 3.31 -20.05
C PRO A 342 -12.22 2.38 -20.61
N ILE A 343 -13.46 2.85 -20.73
CA ILE A 343 -14.55 2.02 -21.27
C ILE A 343 -14.34 1.71 -22.75
N ARG A 344 -13.78 2.64 -23.54
CA ARG A 344 -13.44 2.39 -24.95
C ARG A 344 -12.43 1.27 -25.06
N GLN A 345 -11.40 1.25 -24.21
CA GLN A 345 -10.39 0.20 -24.23
C GLN A 345 -10.97 -1.16 -23.80
N ILE A 346 -11.82 -1.20 -22.78
CA ILE A 346 -12.50 -2.43 -22.35
C ILE A 346 -13.33 -3.03 -23.50
N VAL A 347 -14.12 -2.20 -24.19
CA VAL A 347 -14.95 -2.65 -25.31
C VAL A 347 -14.11 -3.12 -26.49
N LEU A 348 -13.04 -2.40 -26.83
CA LEU A 348 -12.11 -2.80 -27.89
C LEU A 348 -11.43 -4.15 -27.57
N ASN A 349 -11.03 -4.37 -26.31
CA ASN A 349 -10.45 -5.63 -25.87
C ASN A 349 -11.45 -6.80 -25.97
N ALA A 350 -12.75 -6.52 -25.82
CA ALA A 350 -13.82 -7.49 -26.05
C ALA A 350 -14.11 -7.75 -27.55
N GLY A 351 -13.48 -7.01 -28.46
CA GLY A 351 -13.69 -7.16 -29.91
C GLY A 351 -14.93 -6.42 -30.44
N GLU A 352 -15.53 -5.54 -29.62
CA GLU A 352 -16.74 -4.80 -29.96
C GLU A 352 -16.44 -3.36 -30.40
N GLU A 353 -17.41 -2.70 -31.07
CA GLU A 353 -17.27 -1.33 -31.55
C GLU A 353 -17.50 -0.33 -30.41
N ALA A 354 -16.40 0.25 -29.93
CA ALA A 354 -16.42 1.12 -28.75
C ALA A 354 -17.31 2.36 -28.89
N SER A 355 -17.41 2.94 -30.08
CA SER A 355 -18.22 4.13 -30.30
C SER A 355 -19.70 3.87 -30.12
N VAL A 356 -20.18 2.70 -30.58
CA VAL A 356 -21.58 2.31 -30.45
C VAL A 356 -21.94 2.03 -29.00
N VAL A 357 -21.08 1.31 -28.28
CA VAL A 357 -21.32 0.96 -26.88
C VAL A 357 -21.30 2.21 -26.00
N VAL A 358 -20.31 3.10 -26.17
CA VAL A 358 -20.22 4.34 -25.39
C VAL A 358 -21.40 5.25 -25.63
N ASP A 359 -21.85 5.43 -26.88
CA ASP A 359 -23.01 6.25 -27.20
C ASP A 359 -24.29 5.71 -26.53
N LYS A 360 -24.49 4.39 -26.58
CA LYS A 360 -25.62 3.74 -25.90
C LYS A 360 -25.57 3.95 -24.39
N ILE A 361 -24.41 3.76 -23.75
CA ILE A 361 -24.26 3.95 -22.31
C ILE A 361 -24.47 5.42 -21.91
N LYS A 362 -24.02 6.40 -22.73
CA LYS A 362 -24.29 7.81 -22.49
C LYS A 362 -25.77 8.18 -22.54
N SER A 363 -26.55 7.50 -23.39
CA SER A 363 -27.99 7.73 -23.50
C SER A 363 -28.78 7.19 -22.30
N GLU A 364 -28.23 6.17 -21.60
CA GLU A 364 -28.81 5.54 -20.44
C GLU A 364 -28.50 6.29 -19.13
N LYS A 365 -29.18 5.89 -18.04
CA LYS A 365 -29.06 6.52 -16.70
C LYS A 365 -28.71 5.49 -15.64
N GLY A 366 -28.27 6.01 -14.47
CA GLY A 366 -27.96 5.18 -13.31
C GLY A 366 -26.78 4.25 -13.57
N ASN A 367 -26.85 3.03 -13.04
CA ASN A 367 -25.77 2.04 -13.07
C ASN A 367 -25.75 1.20 -14.36
N HIS A 368 -26.54 1.59 -15.38
CA HIS A 368 -26.64 0.84 -16.62
C HIS A 368 -25.36 0.93 -17.44
N GLY A 369 -24.80 -0.22 -17.81
CA GLY A 369 -23.52 -0.34 -18.50
C GLY A 369 -23.48 -1.53 -19.45
N PHE A 370 -22.27 -1.92 -19.86
CA PHE A 370 -22.00 -3.01 -20.78
C PHE A 370 -21.06 -4.03 -20.11
N ASN A 371 -21.51 -5.27 -20.03
CA ASN A 371 -20.72 -6.41 -19.60
C ASN A 371 -19.90 -6.95 -20.78
N ALA A 372 -18.61 -6.66 -20.79
CA ALA A 372 -17.71 -7.04 -21.87
C ALA A 372 -17.49 -8.56 -21.99
N ALA A 373 -17.71 -9.33 -20.90
CA ALA A 373 -17.55 -10.78 -20.91
C ALA A 373 -18.73 -11.51 -21.60
N THR A 374 -19.96 -10.95 -21.50
CA THR A 374 -21.18 -11.58 -22.06
C THR A 374 -21.80 -10.81 -23.22
N SER A 375 -21.24 -9.61 -23.54
CA SER A 375 -21.79 -8.67 -24.52
C SER A 375 -23.24 -8.20 -24.20
N GLU A 376 -23.61 -8.19 -22.90
CA GLU A 376 -24.93 -7.82 -22.42
C GLU A 376 -24.94 -6.43 -21.79
N TYR A 377 -26.08 -5.74 -21.93
CA TYR A 377 -26.31 -4.47 -21.27
C TYR A 377 -27.18 -4.66 -20.03
N GLY A 378 -26.84 -4.00 -18.93
CA GLY A 378 -27.59 -4.10 -17.69
C GLY A 378 -27.08 -3.20 -16.58
N ASP A 379 -27.67 -3.34 -15.40
CA ASP A 379 -27.23 -2.67 -14.19
C ASP A 379 -25.94 -3.31 -13.69
N MET A 380 -24.84 -2.59 -13.75
CA MET A 380 -23.49 -3.10 -13.44
C MET A 380 -23.38 -3.58 -11.98
N ILE A 381 -24.02 -2.86 -11.05
CA ILE A 381 -24.01 -3.26 -9.63
C ILE A 381 -24.73 -4.60 -9.43
N LYS A 382 -25.91 -4.78 -10.06
CA LYS A 382 -26.66 -6.04 -9.99
C LYS A 382 -25.96 -7.20 -10.70
N MET A 383 -25.16 -6.89 -11.70
CA MET A 383 -24.33 -7.88 -12.42
C MET A 383 -23.05 -8.23 -11.65
N GLY A 384 -22.79 -7.59 -10.51
CA GLY A 384 -21.57 -7.80 -9.71
C GLY A 384 -20.31 -7.16 -10.31
N ILE A 385 -20.46 -6.25 -11.30
CA ILE A 385 -19.34 -5.56 -11.93
C ILE A 385 -19.14 -4.22 -11.23
N LEU A 386 -18.28 -4.25 -10.22
CA LEU A 386 -18.04 -3.16 -9.27
C LEU A 386 -16.60 -2.68 -9.37
N ASP A 387 -16.39 -1.35 -9.33
CA ASP A 387 -15.07 -0.75 -9.18
C ASP A 387 -14.98 -0.04 -7.83
N PRO A 388 -13.85 -0.10 -7.11
CA PRO A 388 -13.65 0.70 -5.91
C PRO A 388 -13.65 2.20 -6.24
N ALA A 389 -14.44 2.97 -5.51
CA ALA A 389 -14.53 4.42 -5.70
C ALA A 389 -13.17 5.10 -5.52
N LYS A 390 -12.39 4.67 -4.52
CA LYS A 390 -11.04 5.16 -4.24
C LYS A 390 -10.09 4.98 -5.43
N VAL A 391 -10.12 3.80 -6.08
CA VAL A 391 -9.26 3.50 -7.24
C VAL A 391 -9.62 4.40 -8.42
N THR A 392 -10.91 4.45 -8.78
CA THR A 392 -11.40 5.27 -9.91
C THR A 392 -11.10 6.76 -9.70
N ARG A 393 -11.34 7.27 -8.50
CA ARG A 393 -11.05 8.66 -8.10
C ARG A 393 -9.55 8.97 -8.16
N THR A 394 -8.72 8.12 -7.57
CA THR A 394 -7.26 8.34 -7.50
C THR A 394 -6.64 8.28 -8.89
N ALA A 395 -7.06 7.34 -9.73
CA ALA A 395 -6.61 7.25 -11.11
C ALA A 395 -6.91 8.55 -11.89
N LEU A 396 -8.12 9.10 -11.75
CA LEU A 396 -8.49 10.35 -12.40
C LEU A 396 -7.68 11.54 -11.88
N GLN A 397 -7.47 11.64 -10.57
CA GLN A 397 -6.69 12.72 -9.96
C GLN A 397 -5.21 12.65 -10.37
N ALA A 398 -4.62 11.45 -10.35
CA ALA A 398 -3.23 11.25 -10.74
C ALA A 398 -3.02 11.55 -12.23
N ALA A 399 -3.91 11.05 -13.10
CA ALA A 399 -3.86 11.33 -14.53
C ALA A 399 -3.97 12.83 -14.82
N GLY A 400 -4.91 13.52 -14.16
CA GLY A 400 -5.06 14.98 -14.30
C GLY A 400 -3.84 15.74 -13.80
N SER A 401 -3.24 15.33 -12.70
CA SER A 401 -2.03 15.96 -12.13
C SER A 401 -0.83 15.83 -13.08
N VAL A 402 -0.55 14.59 -13.54
CA VAL A 402 0.59 14.32 -14.44
C VAL A 402 0.39 14.99 -15.79
N ALA A 403 -0.80 14.86 -16.40
CA ALA A 403 -1.10 15.51 -17.67
C ALA A 403 -0.97 17.04 -17.58
N GLY A 404 -1.43 17.63 -16.48
CA GLY A 404 -1.30 19.07 -16.23
C GLY A 404 0.17 19.51 -16.14
N LEU A 405 1.03 18.73 -15.48
CA LEU A 405 2.45 19.00 -15.45
C LEU A 405 3.09 18.87 -16.84
N MET A 406 2.79 17.78 -17.55
CA MET A 406 3.36 17.55 -18.90
C MET A 406 3.01 18.65 -19.90
N ILE A 407 1.77 19.16 -19.87
CA ILE A 407 1.34 20.23 -20.78
C ILE A 407 2.00 21.58 -20.43
N THR A 408 2.36 21.80 -19.17
CA THR A 408 3.01 23.06 -18.74
C THR A 408 4.52 23.03 -18.85
N THR A 409 5.13 21.91 -19.24
CA THR A 409 6.58 21.79 -19.46
C THR A 409 6.92 21.90 -20.95
N GLU A 410 8.06 22.51 -21.27
CA GLU A 410 8.56 22.62 -22.65
C GLU A 410 9.42 21.42 -23.05
N ALA A 411 10.05 20.76 -22.11
CA ALA A 411 10.92 19.61 -22.35
C ALA A 411 10.82 18.56 -21.25
N MET A 412 10.93 17.30 -21.64
CA MET A 412 11.08 16.15 -20.75
C MET A 412 12.47 15.55 -20.97
N VAL A 413 13.21 15.37 -19.88
CA VAL A 413 14.54 14.74 -19.90
C VAL A 413 14.43 13.34 -19.30
N SER A 414 14.84 12.32 -20.05
CA SER A 414 14.87 10.94 -19.59
C SER A 414 16.19 10.28 -20.00
N ASP A 415 16.61 9.26 -19.25
CA ASP A 415 17.75 8.45 -19.65
C ASP A 415 17.42 7.63 -20.90
N ILE A 416 18.42 7.43 -21.75
CA ILE A 416 18.28 6.56 -22.93
C ILE A 416 18.20 5.13 -22.40
N PRO A 417 17.19 4.32 -22.79
CA PRO A 417 17.14 2.92 -22.42
C PRO A 417 18.45 2.24 -22.85
N GLU A 418 19.16 1.60 -21.92
CA GLU A 418 20.32 0.77 -22.28
C GLU A 418 19.80 -0.41 -23.12
N GLU A 419 20.25 -0.51 -24.36
CA GLU A 419 20.07 -1.74 -25.12
C GLU A 419 20.80 -2.85 -24.37
N ASN A 420 20.06 -3.87 -23.93
CA ASN A 420 20.60 -5.04 -23.26
C ASN A 420 21.77 -5.57 -24.11
N ALA A 421 22.98 -5.25 -23.71
CA ALA A 421 24.19 -5.87 -24.22
C ALA A 421 24.20 -7.32 -23.73
N GLY A 422 23.44 -8.17 -24.43
CA GLY A 422 23.52 -9.62 -24.30
C GLY A 422 24.92 -10.06 -24.73
N GLY A 423 25.84 -10.20 -23.80
CA GLY A 423 27.18 -10.64 -24.05
C GLY A 423 27.96 -10.73 -22.75
N GLY A 424 28.04 -11.93 -22.20
CA GLY A 424 28.68 -12.22 -20.93
C GLY A 424 30.13 -11.78 -20.82
N MET A 425 30.50 -11.29 -19.65
CA MET A 425 31.83 -11.45 -19.07
C MET A 425 31.72 -12.08 -17.69
N PRO A 426 32.47 -13.13 -17.40
CA PRO A 426 32.55 -13.74 -16.09
C PRO A 426 33.55 -12.97 -15.24
N GLY A 427 33.09 -12.27 -14.23
CA GLY A 427 34.01 -11.61 -13.28
C GLY A 427 33.34 -10.58 -12.40
N GLY A 428 32.64 -11.00 -11.41
CA GLY A 428 32.56 -10.48 -10.06
C GLY A 428 32.34 -9.00 -9.82
N MET A 429 31.05 -8.55 -9.82
CA MET A 429 30.57 -7.55 -8.89
C MET A 429 29.06 -7.82 -8.67
N PRO A 430 28.53 -7.75 -7.45
CA PRO A 430 27.13 -8.03 -7.22
C PRO A 430 26.26 -6.94 -7.85
N PRO A 431 25.14 -7.30 -8.52
CA PRO A 431 24.17 -6.33 -9.02
C PRO A 431 23.37 -5.80 -7.83
N GLY A 432 23.59 -4.56 -7.45
CA GLY A 432 22.93 -4.00 -6.29
C GLY A 432 23.12 -2.50 -6.07
N MET A 433 23.32 -1.72 -7.13
CA MET A 433 23.39 -0.26 -7.00
C MET A 433 23.02 0.44 -8.31
N GLY A 434 21.80 0.24 -8.75
CA GLY A 434 21.28 0.89 -9.95
C GLY A 434 19.78 0.80 -9.98
N GLY A 435 19.08 1.62 -9.23
CA GLY A 435 17.64 1.58 -9.23
C GLY A 435 16.99 2.68 -8.39
N MET A 436 17.48 3.90 -8.53
CA MET A 436 16.75 5.10 -8.07
C MET A 436 16.89 6.22 -9.11
N ASP A 437 16.60 5.89 -10.37
CA ASP A 437 16.38 6.92 -11.39
C ASP A 437 14.88 7.06 -11.62
N GLY A 438 14.24 7.66 -10.63
CA GLY A 438 12.93 8.25 -10.82
C GLY A 438 13.02 9.33 -11.89
N CYS A 439 12.11 9.29 -12.84
CA CYS A 439 11.93 10.32 -13.85
C CYS A 439 11.86 11.70 -13.18
N LEU A 440 12.95 12.47 -13.23
CA LEU A 440 12.99 13.84 -12.72
C LEU A 440 12.41 14.76 -13.79
N LEU A 441 11.16 15.20 -13.57
CA LEU A 441 10.58 16.33 -14.28
C LEU A 441 11.27 17.62 -13.81
N TYR A 442 12.16 18.15 -14.61
CA TYR A 442 12.73 19.49 -14.39
C TYR A 442 11.88 20.53 -15.10
N THR A 443 11.26 21.42 -14.34
CA THR A 443 10.77 22.70 -14.88
C THR A 443 11.89 23.71 -14.77
N SER A 444 12.63 23.96 -15.85
CA SER A 444 13.54 25.09 -15.88
C SER A 444 12.88 26.24 -16.66
N ASP A 445 12.93 27.41 -16.06
CA ASP A 445 12.64 28.68 -16.74
C ASP A 445 13.85 28.99 -17.65
N ALA A 446 13.98 28.22 -18.73
CA ALA A 446 15.08 28.36 -19.69
C ALA A 446 14.64 29.28 -20.81
N ALA A 447 14.46 30.58 -20.48
CA ALA A 447 14.27 31.58 -21.51
C ALA A 447 15.60 32.10 -22.12
N ASP A 448 16.78 31.76 -21.59
CA ASP A 448 18.02 32.46 -21.92
C ASP A 448 19.30 31.63 -22.08
N GLU A 449 19.27 30.30 -22.32
CA GLU A 449 20.51 29.60 -22.63
C GLU A 449 20.48 28.82 -23.93
N GLU A 450 21.17 29.34 -24.93
CA GLU A 450 21.41 28.73 -26.26
C GLU A 450 22.41 27.55 -26.26
N ASP A 451 22.95 27.13 -25.16
CA ASP A 451 23.95 26.08 -25.09
C ASP A 451 23.34 24.73 -24.67
N SER A 452 23.12 23.87 -25.69
CA SER A 452 22.87 22.45 -25.48
C SER A 452 24.08 21.75 -24.89
N VAL A 453 24.16 21.58 -23.59
CA VAL A 453 25.22 20.82 -22.95
C VAL A 453 24.90 19.33 -23.08
N ASP A 454 25.74 18.62 -23.82
CA ASP A 454 25.76 17.15 -23.90
C ASP A 454 26.25 16.58 -22.57
N LEU A 455 25.31 16.22 -21.69
CA LEU A 455 25.58 15.59 -20.41
C LEU A 455 25.45 14.06 -20.55
N GLY A 456 26.42 13.46 -21.22
CA GLY A 456 26.71 12.03 -21.13
C GLY A 456 25.51 11.09 -21.35
N GLY A 457 24.90 11.13 -22.56
CA GLY A 457 23.94 10.11 -22.99
C GLY A 457 22.47 10.39 -22.71
N ARG A 458 22.12 11.57 -22.23
CA ARG A 458 20.71 11.96 -22.03
C ARG A 458 20.09 12.57 -23.28
N ARG A 459 18.85 12.24 -23.57
CA ARG A 459 18.11 12.75 -24.72
C ARG A 459 17.07 13.76 -24.27
N ILE A 460 17.07 14.97 -24.86
CA ILE A 460 16.05 15.98 -24.62
C ILE A 460 14.94 15.76 -25.65
N ILE A 461 13.72 15.59 -25.19
CA ILE A 461 12.52 15.47 -26.03
C ILE A 461 11.74 16.79 -25.87
N LYS A 462 11.67 17.55 -26.98
CA LYS A 462 10.85 18.77 -27.05
C LYS A 462 9.42 18.45 -27.40
#